data_d6ebf678e247328874978e5f738e67a3
#
_entry.id   d6ebf678e247328874978e5f738e67a3
#
_cell.length_a   1.000
_cell.length_b   1.000
_cell.length_c   1.000
_cell.angle_alpha   90.00
_cell.angle_beta   90.00
_cell.angle_gamma   90.00
#
_symmetry.space_group_name_H-M   'P 1'
#
loop_
_entity.id
_entity.type
_entity.pdbx_description
1 polymer ?
#
loop_
_entity_poly.entity_id
_entity_poly.type
_entity_poly.pdbx_seq_one_letter_code
_entity_poly.pdbx_strand_id
1 'polypeptide(L)'
;MRWFPKIALVAGVGGKRTIGGAVGNSSPSPCVIAVADVVDVAQRLHALGCYEISLGDTIGVGTPVKARQMLAAVAQAVPMQALAVHFHDTYGQALANIAACLEQGVRVIDAAVSGAGGCPYARGASGNVASEDVVYLLQGLGMPTGIDLPALARTGRWLAQLLGRDTGSKVGKALAAAG
;
A
#
# COMPACT_ATOMS: atom_id res chain seq x y z
N MET A 1 21.65 5.37 11.00
CA MET A 1 20.34 4.82 10.60
C MET A 1 19.40 5.03 11.79
N ARG A 2 18.50 6.02 11.74
CA ARG A 2 17.58 6.31 12.84
C ARG A 2 16.28 5.54 12.56
N TRP A 3 15.97 4.55 13.39
CA TRP A 3 14.67 3.89 13.42
C TRP A 3 13.69 4.83 14.12
N PHE A 4 12.71 5.36 13.41
CA PHE A 4 11.57 6.05 13.99
C PHE A 4 10.35 5.14 13.86
N PRO A 5 9.52 5.00 14.91
CA PRO A 5 8.28 4.25 14.80
C PRO A 5 7.37 4.93 13.77
N LYS A 6 7.03 4.22 12.70
CA LYS A 6 6.03 4.67 11.74
C LYS A 6 4.65 4.45 12.36
N ILE A 7 3.89 5.53 12.54
CA ILE A 7 2.46 5.40 12.79
C ILE A 7 1.80 5.42 11.40
N ALA A 8 1.48 4.23 10.90
CA ALA A 8 0.72 4.12 9.67
C ALA A 8 -0.75 4.37 9.98
N LEU A 9 -1.30 5.49 9.52
CA LEU A 9 -2.74 5.62 9.38
C LEU A 9 -3.14 4.93 8.08
N VAL A 10 -3.76 3.76 8.21
CA VAL A 10 -4.42 3.12 7.08
C VAL A 10 -5.79 3.78 6.91
N ALA A 11 -5.84 4.91 6.22
CA ALA A 11 -7.09 5.51 5.78
C ALA A 11 -7.41 4.91 4.40
N GLY A 12 -8.26 3.87 4.40
CA GLY A 12 -8.51 3.08 3.19
C GLY A 12 -9.47 3.77 2.22
N VAL A 13 -9.13 3.73 0.95
CA VAL A 13 -10.12 3.69 -0.12
C VAL A 13 -10.78 2.31 -0.04
N GLY A 14 -11.90 2.21 0.71
CA GLY A 14 -12.63 0.95 0.90
C GLY A 14 -12.37 0.21 2.20
N GLY A 15 -12.30 0.89 3.33
CA GLY A 15 -12.23 0.29 4.66
C GLY A 15 -13.57 0.35 5.39
N LYS A 16 -13.94 -0.76 6.02
CA LYS A 16 -15.12 -0.85 6.88
C LYS A 16 -14.91 0.05 8.11
N ARG A 17 -15.72 1.08 8.27
CA ARG A 17 -15.83 1.80 9.53
C ARG A 17 -16.39 0.84 10.56
N THR A 18 -15.61 0.46 11.56
CA THR A 18 -16.16 -0.14 12.77
C THR A 18 -16.47 0.98 13.75
N ILE A 19 -17.58 1.66 13.54
CA ILE A 19 -18.33 2.34 14.57
C ILE A 19 -19.71 1.71 14.48
N GLY A 20 -20.21 1.11 15.55
CA GLY A 20 -21.40 0.31 15.59
C GLY A 20 -22.63 1.02 15.01
N GLY A 21 -23.33 0.31 14.15
CA GLY A 21 -24.57 0.72 13.54
C GLY A 21 -25.13 -0.43 12.70
N ALA A 22 -26.35 -0.79 12.97
CA ALA A 22 -27.08 -1.99 12.59
C ALA A 22 -26.97 -2.42 11.11
N VAL A 23 -26.93 -3.74 10.95
CA VAL A 23 -26.97 -4.50 9.72
C VAL A 23 -28.35 -4.35 9.06
N GLY A 24 -28.39 -3.76 7.88
CA GLY A 24 -29.48 -3.94 6.92
C GLY A 24 -29.03 -4.85 5.80
N ASN A 25 -29.81 -5.90 5.50
CA ASN A 25 -29.59 -6.83 4.42
C ASN A 25 -29.65 -6.12 3.06
N SER A 26 -28.52 -5.92 2.44
CA SER A 26 -28.38 -5.77 0.99
C SER A 26 -26.89 -5.90 0.67
N SER A 27 -26.56 -6.47 -0.47
CA SER A 27 -25.21 -6.82 -0.97
C SER A 27 -24.08 -5.94 -0.43
N PRO A 28 -22.94 -6.48 0.02
CA PRO A 28 -21.88 -5.66 0.60
C PRO A 28 -21.27 -4.80 -0.50
N SER A 29 -21.79 -3.60 -0.66
CA SER A 29 -21.03 -2.55 -1.32
C SER A 29 -19.76 -2.34 -0.51
N PRO A 30 -18.56 -2.34 -1.12
CA PRO A 30 -17.34 -2.06 -0.38
C PRO A 30 -17.53 -0.69 0.30
N CYS A 31 -17.27 -0.63 1.61
CA CYS A 31 -17.35 0.62 2.35
C CYS A 31 -16.32 1.61 1.77
N VAL A 32 -16.79 2.48 0.91
CA VAL A 32 -15.99 3.57 0.36
C VAL A 32 -15.97 4.68 1.41
N ILE A 33 -14.80 4.98 1.97
CA ILE A 33 -14.62 6.15 2.84
C ILE A 33 -14.62 7.39 1.94
N ALA A 34 -15.37 8.43 2.34
CA ALA A 34 -15.36 9.67 1.61
C ALA A 34 -13.97 10.32 1.65
N VAL A 35 -13.53 10.89 0.54
CA VAL A 35 -12.22 11.56 0.45
C VAL A 35 -12.08 12.66 1.50
N ALA A 36 -13.14 13.40 1.80
CA ALA A 36 -13.15 14.44 2.82
C ALA A 36 -12.83 13.92 4.23
N ASP A 37 -13.34 12.72 4.60
CA ASP A 37 -13.03 12.10 5.89
C ASP A 37 -11.55 11.72 6.00
N VAL A 38 -10.96 11.26 4.89
CA VAL A 38 -9.52 10.94 4.84
C VAL A 38 -8.68 12.20 5.00
N VAL A 39 -9.06 13.30 4.33
CA VAL A 39 -8.39 14.60 4.44
C VAL A 39 -8.44 15.10 5.88
N ASP A 40 -9.61 15.09 6.53
CA ASP A 40 -9.77 15.54 7.93
C ASP A 40 -8.87 14.75 8.88
N VAL A 41 -8.88 13.42 8.78
CA VAL A 41 -8.05 12.56 9.64
C VAL A 41 -6.56 12.78 9.37
N ALA A 42 -6.14 12.85 8.11
CA ALA A 42 -4.75 13.10 7.76
C ALA A 42 -4.24 14.44 8.29
N GLN A 43 -5.06 15.49 8.18
CA GLN A 43 -4.74 16.82 8.69
C GLN A 43 -4.60 16.82 10.22
N ARG A 44 -5.52 16.17 10.95
CA ARG A 44 -5.44 16.04 12.42
C ARG A 44 -4.20 15.30 12.85
N LEU A 45 -3.85 14.21 12.20
CA LEU A 45 -2.63 13.47 12.52
C LEU A 45 -1.37 14.28 12.26
N HIS A 46 -1.33 15.01 11.16
CA HIS A 46 -0.22 15.92 10.88
C HIS A 46 -0.11 17.01 11.94
N ALA A 47 -1.24 17.60 12.36
CA ALA A 47 -1.29 18.60 13.43
C ALA A 47 -0.86 18.04 14.81
N LEU A 48 -1.05 16.74 15.06
CA LEU A 48 -0.55 16.04 16.25
C LEU A 48 0.96 15.73 16.21
N GLY A 49 1.66 16.10 15.13
CA GLY A 49 3.10 15.89 14.98
C GLY A 49 3.51 14.56 14.35
N CYS A 50 2.60 13.84 13.71
CA CYS A 50 2.98 12.69 12.89
C CYS A 50 3.87 13.16 11.73
N TYR A 51 5.09 12.63 11.64
CA TYR A 51 6.05 13.03 10.61
C TYR A 51 5.72 12.43 9.23
N GLU A 52 4.95 11.35 9.19
CA GLU A 52 4.55 10.64 7.98
C GLU A 52 3.12 10.09 8.12
N ILE A 53 2.32 10.24 7.08
CA ILE A 53 0.94 9.75 7.00
C ILE A 53 0.83 8.86 5.77
N SER A 54 0.58 7.58 6.00
CA SER A 54 0.44 6.59 4.93
C SER A 54 -1.03 6.45 4.54
N LEU A 55 -1.33 6.70 3.26
CA LEU A 55 -2.66 6.55 2.68
C LEU A 55 -2.83 5.13 2.14
N GLY A 56 -3.79 4.39 2.71
CA GLY A 56 -3.91 2.96 2.46
C GLY A 56 -5.17 2.55 1.71
N ASP A 57 -5.03 1.58 0.80
CA ASP A 57 -6.11 0.79 0.22
C ASP A 57 -6.20 -0.56 0.94
N THR A 58 -6.93 -0.58 2.05
CA THR A 58 -6.96 -1.70 3.01
C THR A 58 -7.45 -3.03 2.41
N ILE A 59 -8.32 -3.00 1.40
CA ILE A 59 -8.88 -4.21 0.81
C ILE A 59 -8.48 -4.41 -0.66
N GLY A 60 -7.68 -3.51 -1.21
CA GLY A 60 -7.10 -3.61 -2.55
C GLY A 60 -8.10 -3.39 -3.69
N VAL A 61 -9.15 -2.56 -3.48
CA VAL A 61 -10.16 -2.25 -4.51
C VAL A 61 -9.93 -0.90 -5.18
N GLY A 62 -8.88 -0.19 -4.80
CA GLY A 62 -8.50 1.08 -5.37
C GLY A 62 -8.06 0.95 -6.82
N THR A 63 -8.32 1.99 -7.59
CA THR A 63 -7.87 2.11 -8.99
C THR A 63 -6.96 3.32 -9.13
N PRO A 64 -6.12 3.42 -10.18
CA PRO A 64 -5.19 4.53 -10.36
C PRO A 64 -5.85 5.91 -10.30
N VAL A 65 -7.06 6.04 -10.84
CA VAL A 65 -7.82 7.29 -10.80
C VAL A 65 -8.20 7.65 -9.36
N LYS A 66 -8.73 6.69 -8.59
CA LYS A 66 -9.12 6.91 -7.18
C LYS A 66 -7.91 7.19 -6.29
N ALA A 67 -6.82 6.45 -6.48
CA ALA A 67 -5.57 6.67 -5.74
C ALA A 67 -5.03 8.07 -5.97
N ARG A 68 -5.00 8.53 -7.22
CA ARG A 68 -4.58 9.87 -7.62
C ARG A 68 -5.47 10.96 -7.02
N GLN A 69 -6.79 10.79 -7.09
CA GLN A 69 -7.76 11.74 -6.51
C GLN A 69 -7.60 11.86 -4.99
N MET A 70 -7.43 10.73 -4.29
CA MET A 70 -7.20 10.69 -2.86
C MET A 70 -5.92 11.43 -2.47
N LEU A 71 -4.79 11.08 -3.10
CA LEU A 71 -3.50 11.71 -2.83
C LEU A 71 -3.54 13.22 -3.11
N ALA A 72 -4.12 13.63 -4.25
CA ALA A 72 -4.24 15.04 -4.61
C ALA A 72 -5.07 15.83 -3.58
N ALA A 73 -6.16 15.27 -3.09
CA ALA A 73 -7.00 15.92 -2.08
C ALA A 73 -6.27 16.08 -0.74
N VAL A 74 -5.60 15.02 -0.26
CA VAL A 74 -4.86 15.08 1.01
C VAL A 74 -3.66 16.03 0.90
N ALA A 75 -3.00 16.10 -0.24
CA ALA A 75 -1.85 16.98 -0.48
C ALA A 75 -2.21 18.49 -0.44
N GLN A 76 -3.50 18.85 -0.46
CA GLN A 76 -3.93 20.25 -0.22
C GLN A 76 -3.84 20.63 1.27
N ALA A 77 -3.91 19.65 2.18
CA ALA A 77 -3.93 19.87 3.62
C ALA A 77 -2.65 19.39 4.33
N VAL A 78 -1.91 18.47 3.74
CA VAL A 78 -0.68 17.86 4.30
C VAL A 78 0.43 17.93 3.26
N PRO A 79 1.64 18.41 3.62
CA PRO A 79 2.76 18.47 2.67
C PRO A 79 3.06 17.10 2.05
N MET A 80 3.31 17.06 0.74
CA MET A 80 3.58 15.82 -0.02
C MET A 80 4.74 15.00 0.60
N GLN A 81 5.73 15.67 1.17
CA GLN A 81 6.90 15.05 1.81
C GLN A 81 6.55 14.27 3.09
N ALA A 82 5.39 14.56 3.70
CA ALA A 82 4.85 13.86 4.85
C ALA A 82 3.84 12.76 4.45
N LEU A 83 3.65 12.51 3.15
CA LEU A 83 2.72 11.51 2.66
C LEU A 83 3.45 10.26 2.16
N ALA A 84 2.88 9.11 2.52
CA ALA A 84 3.23 7.79 2.02
C ALA A 84 2.00 7.12 1.42
N VAL A 85 2.20 6.09 0.62
CA VAL A 85 1.11 5.28 0.06
C VAL A 85 1.29 3.81 0.39
N HIS A 86 0.17 3.13 0.68
CA HIS A 86 0.10 1.73 1.04
C HIS A 86 -1.02 1.05 0.26
N PHE A 87 -0.67 0.13 -0.63
CA PHE A 87 -1.65 -0.55 -1.47
C PHE A 87 -1.63 -2.06 -1.25
N HIS A 88 -2.84 -2.64 -1.13
CA HIS A 88 -3.03 -4.07 -1.25
C HIS A 88 -3.23 -4.46 -2.71
N ASP A 89 -2.74 -5.65 -3.08
CA ASP A 89 -2.74 -6.12 -4.48
C ASP A 89 -3.84 -7.14 -4.77
N THR A 90 -4.95 -7.08 -4.04
CA THR A 90 -6.07 -8.03 -4.14
C THR A 90 -6.58 -8.21 -5.56
N TYR A 91 -6.69 -7.13 -6.32
CA TYR A 91 -7.12 -7.13 -7.71
C TYR A 91 -5.99 -6.81 -8.70
N GLY A 92 -4.73 -6.92 -8.27
CA GLY A 92 -3.58 -6.67 -9.14
C GLY A 92 -3.40 -5.21 -9.55
N GLN A 93 -3.97 -4.26 -8.78
CA GLN A 93 -3.93 -2.83 -9.12
C GLN A 93 -2.85 -2.04 -8.37
N ALA A 94 -2.19 -2.66 -7.39
CA ALA A 94 -1.28 -1.93 -6.49
C ALA A 94 -0.16 -1.20 -7.23
N LEU A 95 0.54 -1.86 -8.18
CA LEU A 95 1.62 -1.24 -8.94
C LEU A 95 1.13 -0.09 -9.82
N ALA A 96 -0.06 -0.23 -10.43
CA ALA A 96 -0.66 0.85 -11.23
C ALA A 96 -1.06 2.05 -10.35
N ASN A 97 -1.59 1.79 -9.13
CA ASN A 97 -1.90 2.82 -8.16
C ASN A 97 -0.64 3.55 -7.70
N ILE A 98 0.44 2.81 -7.41
CA ILE A 98 1.75 3.37 -7.05
C ILE A 98 2.28 4.28 -8.16
N ALA A 99 2.30 3.79 -9.42
CA ALA A 99 2.77 4.58 -10.55
C ALA A 99 2.00 5.91 -10.69
N ALA A 100 0.66 5.87 -10.57
CA ALA A 100 -0.19 7.05 -10.61
C ALA A 100 0.09 8.05 -9.47
N CYS A 101 0.45 7.56 -8.28
CA CYS A 101 0.82 8.41 -7.15
C CYS A 101 2.24 8.98 -7.28
N LEU A 102 3.18 8.22 -7.85
CA LEU A 102 4.55 8.70 -8.12
C LEU A 102 4.57 9.90 -9.07
N GLU A 103 3.67 9.93 -10.07
CA GLU A 103 3.50 11.06 -10.98
C GLU A 103 3.11 12.36 -10.24
N GLN A 104 2.44 12.26 -9.09
CA GLN A 104 2.06 13.40 -8.25
C GLN A 104 3.14 13.83 -7.26
N GLY A 105 4.23 13.07 -7.17
CA GLY A 105 5.38 13.45 -6.36
C GLY A 105 5.54 12.71 -5.04
N VAL A 106 4.68 11.76 -4.68
CA VAL A 106 4.92 10.90 -3.51
C VAL A 106 6.22 10.12 -3.68
N ARG A 107 6.95 9.90 -2.58
CA ARG A 107 8.26 9.22 -2.60
C ARG A 107 8.39 8.12 -1.56
N VAL A 108 7.38 7.94 -0.72
CA VAL A 108 7.36 6.87 0.28
C VAL A 108 6.27 5.87 -0.07
N ILE A 109 6.64 4.61 -0.19
CA ILE A 109 5.77 3.51 -0.56
C ILE A 109 5.94 2.40 0.48
N ASP A 110 4.85 2.00 1.11
CA ASP A 110 4.83 0.85 1.99
C ASP A 110 4.58 -0.42 1.18
N ALA A 111 5.43 -1.41 1.37
CA ALA A 111 5.34 -2.71 0.73
C ALA A 111 5.87 -3.80 1.66
N ALA A 112 5.55 -5.05 1.39
CA ALA A 112 6.04 -6.17 2.19
C ALA A 112 6.86 -7.13 1.35
N VAL A 113 7.97 -7.64 1.92
CA VAL A 113 8.79 -8.67 1.28
C VAL A 113 7.92 -9.90 0.98
N SER A 114 8.01 -10.42 -0.24
CA SER A 114 7.19 -11.54 -0.70
C SER A 114 5.67 -11.28 -0.70
N GLY A 115 5.23 -10.02 -0.60
CA GLY A 115 3.84 -9.69 -0.34
C GLY A 115 3.34 -10.27 0.99
N ALA A 116 4.20 -10.34 2.00
CA ALA A 116 3.85 -10.93 3.29
C ALA A 116 2.79 -10.11 4.01
N GLY A 117 1.91 -10.79 4.70
CA GLY A 117 0.75 -10.22 5.38
C GLY A 117 -0.55 -10.63 4.69
N GLY A 118 -1.64 -10.57 5.44
CA GLY A 118 -2.99 -10.83 4.97
C GLY A 118 -3.89 -9.65 5.29
N CYS A 119 -5.04 -9.61 4.65
CA CYS A 119 -6.08 -8.66 5.00
C CYS A 119 -7.18 -9.38 5.77
N PRO A 120 -7.33 -9.16 7.09
CA PRO A 120 -8.38 -9.80 7.86
C PRO A 120 -9.79 -9.30 7.48
N TYR A 121 -9.86 -8.18 6.77
CA TYR A 121 -11.11 -7.51 6.39
C TYR A 121 -11.63 -7.93 5.02
N ALA A 122 -10.84 -8.67 4.22
CA ALA A 122 -11.27 -9.12 2.90
C ALA A 122 -10.91 -10.61 2.72
N ARG A 123 -11.92 -11.48 2.63
CA ARG A 123 -11.72 -12.89 2.29
C ARG A 123 -11.10 -13.00 0.90
N GLY A 124 -9.99 -13.75 0.78
CA GLY A 124 -9.29 -13.94 -0.49
C GLY A 124 -8.40 -12.77 -0.93
N ALA A 125 -8.24 -11.74 -0.08
CA ALA A 125 -7.30 -10.67 -0.37
C ALA A 125 -5.86 -11.20 -0.32
N SER A 126 -5.08 -10.91 -1.38
CA SER A 126 -3.68 -11.29 -1.46
C SER A 126 -2.80 -10.57 -0.43
N GLY A 127 -3.30 -9.48 0.15
CA GLY A 127 -2.57 -8.64 1.10
C GLY A 127 -1.69 -7.61 0.41
N ASN A 128 -0.57 -7.30 1.04
CA ASN A 128 0.34 -6.24 0.61
C ASN A 128 0.92 -6.46 -0.80
N VAL A 129 1.18 -5.37 -1.51
CA VAL A 129 2.05 -5.41 -2.68
C VAL A 129 3.45 -5.91 -2.28
N ALA A 130 4.06 -6.72 -3.13
CA ALA A 130 5.40 -7.25 -2.85
C ALA A 130 6.48 -6.19 -3.07
N SER A 131 7.42 -6.08 -2.11
CA SER A 131 8.54 -5.14 -2.20
C SER A 131 9.40 -5.37 -3.44
N GLU A 132 9.60 -6.61 -3.85
CA GLU A 132 10.35 -6.98 -5.05
C GLU A 132 9.72 -6.41 -6.31
N ASP A 133 8.38 -6.45 -6.40
CA ASP A 133 7.63 -5.95 -7.55
C ASP A 133 7.66 -4.42 -7.59
N VAL A 134 7.61 -3.77 -6.42
CA VAL A 134 7.75 -2.31 -6.30
C VAL A 134 9.16 -1.86 -6.69
N VAL A 135 10.20 -2.53 -6.20
CA VAL A 135 11.60 -2.20 -6.53
C VAL A 135 11.84 -2.35 -8.04
N TYR A 136 11.33 -3.42 -8.64
CA TYR A 136 11.43 -3.62 -10.08
C TYR A 136 10.74 -2.51 -10.89
N LEU A 137 9.53 -2.09 -10.47
CA LEU A 137 8.83 -0.96 -11.06
C LEU A 137 9.65 0.32 -10.97
N LEU A 138 10.17 0.64 -9.77
CA LEU A 138 10.95 1.87 -9.54
C LEU A 138 12.25 1.90 -10.36
N GLN A 139 12.94 0.77 -10.47
CA GLN A 139 14.12 0.65 -11.35
C GLN A 139 13.77 0.89 -12.81
N GLY A 140 12.64 0.32 -13.28
CA GLY A 140 12.15 0.55 -14.64
C GLY A 140 11.77 2.01 -14.93
N LEU A 141 11.34 2.75 -13.90
CA LEU A 141 11.05 4.19 -13.97
C LEU A 141 12.30 5.08 -13.80
N GLY A 142 13.49 4.49 -13.69
CA GLY A 142 14.73 5.25 -13.46
C GLY A 142 14.82 5.88 -12.06
N MET A 143 14.10 5.34 -11.09
CA MET A 143 14.06 5.80 -9.69
C MET A 143 14.88 4.85 -8.81
N PRO A 144 16.18 5.11 -8.56
CA PRO A 144 17.04 4.21 -7.80
C PRO A 144 16.61 4.15 -6.33
N THR A 145 16.47 2.94 -5.81
CA THR A 145 16.11 2.70 -4.39
C THR A 145 17.33 2.38 -3.52
N GLY A 146 18.47 2.05 -4.13
CA GLY A 146 19.63 1.49 -3.43
C GLY A 146 19.44 0.04 -2.97
N ILE A 147 18.34 -0.61 -3.31
CA ILE A 147 18.04 -1.98 -2.91
C ILE A 147 18.58 -2.96 -3.97
N ASP A 148 19.34 -3.98 -3.53
CA ASP A 148 19.73 -5.11 -4.36
C ASP A 148 18.51 -6.02 -4.58
N LEU A 149 17.90 -5.93 -5.76
CA LEU A 149 16.71 -6.69 -6.11
C LEU A 149 16.92 -8.22 -6.09
N PRO A 150 18.02 -8.77 -6.61
CA PRO A 150 18.33 -10.19 -6.45
C PRO A 150 18.42 -10.64 -5.00
N ALA A 151 19.05 -9.87 -4.12
CA ALA A 151 19.14 -10.18 -2.69
C ALA A 151 17.75 -10.12 -2.03
N LEU A 152 16.95 -9.10 -2.36
CA LEU A 152 15.57 -8.98 -1.89
C LEU A 152 14.72 -10.18 -2.31
N ALA A 153 14.82 -10.62 -3.56
CA ALA A 153 14.09 -11.78 -4.08
C ALA A 153 14.52 -13.09 -3.38
N ARG A 154 15.81 -13.27 -3.06
CA ARG A 154 16.27 -14.40 -2.24
C ARG A 154 15.66 -14.37 -0.83
N THR A 155 15.65 -13.20 -0.20
CA THR A 155 15.01 -13.01 1.12
C THR A 155 13.51 -13.30 1.07
N GLY A 156 12.83 -12.87 0.01
CA GLY A 156 11.40 -13.15 -0.20
C GLY A 156 11.09 -14.64 -0.34
N ARG A 157 11.93 -15.38 -1.06
CA ARG A 157 11.81 -16.85 -1.15
C ARG A 157 12.00 -17.52 0.20
N TRP A 158 13.05 -17.15 0.92
CA TRP A 158 13.30 -17.66 2.26
C TRP A 158 12.10 -17.40 3.20
N LEU A 159 11.57 -16.19 3.20
CA LEU A 159 10.41 -15.84 4.01
C LEU A 159 9.16 -16.66 3.62
N ALA A 160 8.90 -16.83 2.32
CA ALA A 160 7.78 -17.61 1.82
C ALA A 160 7.88 -19.07 2.26
N GLN A 161 9.07 -19.67 2.18
CA GLN A 161 9.34 -21.03 2.67
C GLN A 161 9.11 -21.14 4.18
N LEU A 162 9.60 -20.18 4.97
CA LEU A 162 9.41 -20.16 6.42
C LEU A 162 7.92 -20.07 6.80
N LEU A 163 7.12 -19.35 6.01
CA LEU A 163 5.69 -19.19 6.20
C LEU A 163 4.86 -20.35 5.58
N GLY A 164 5.50 -21.35 4.95
CA GLY A 164 4.84 -22.48 4.32
C GLY A 164 3.90 -22.11 3.18
N ARG A 165 4.23 -21.05 2.42
CA ARG A 165 3.41 -20.56 1.30
C ARG A 165 4.27 -20.14 0.10
N ASP A 166 3.65 -19.98 -1.06
CA ASP A 166 4.29 -19.36 -2.22
C ASP A 166 4.53 -17.87 -2.01
N THR A 167 5.60 -17.35 -2.66
CA THR A 167 5.79 -15.89 -2.71
C THR A 167 4.67 -15.21 -3.48
N GLY A 168 4.16 -14.09 -2.96
CA GLY A 168 3.23 -13.21 -3.66
C GLY A 168 3.89 -12.40 -4.78
N SER A 169 5.23 -12.28 -4.78
CA SER A 169 5.96 -11.50 -5.78
C SER A 169 6.04 -12.21 -7.13
N LYS A 170 5.61 -11.52 -8.19
CA LYS A 170 5.81 -11.97 -9.58
C LYS A 170 7.28 -11.90 -9.98
N VAL A 171 7.97 -10.82 -9.60
CA VAL A 171 9.41 -10.64 -9.83
C VAL A 171 10.22 -11.71 -9.08
N GLY A 172 9.87 -11.98 -7.82
CA GLY A 172 10.50 -13.03 -7.03
C GLY A 172 10.39 -14.41 -7.68
N LYS A 173 9.22 -14.74 -8.27
CA LYS A 173 9.01 -15.97 -9.04
C LYS A 173 9.86 -16.01 -10.32
N ALA A 174 9.85 -14.93 -11.09
CA ALA A 174 10.60 -14.83 -12.34
C ALA A 174 12.11 -14.98 -12.12
N LEU A 175 12.66 -14.29 -11.12
CA LEU A 175 14.09 -14.37 -10.79
C LEU A 175 14.49 -15.76 -10.22
N ALA A 176 13.56 -16.48 -9.61
CA ALA A 176 13.82 -17.85 -9.15
C ALA A 176 13.91 -18.85 -10.30
N ALA A 177 13.18 -18.61 -11.39
CA ALA A 177 13.18 -19.48 -12.58
C ALA A 177 14.38 -19.21 -13.50
N ALA A 178 15.05 -18.07 -13.37
CA ALA A 178 16.18 -17.67 -14.22
C ALA A 178 17.54 -18.05 -13.65
N GLY A 179 17.63 -18.58 -12.44
CA GLY A 179 18.87 -19.00 -11.76
C GLY A 179 18.76 -20.42 -11.23
#